data_d872818d1845ab176527aafecc33cd2b
#
_entry.id   d872818d1845ab176527aafecc33cd2b
#
_cell.length_a   1.000
_cell.length_b   1.000
_cell.length_c   1.000
_cell.angle_alpha   90.00
_cell.angle_beta   90.00
_cell.angle_gamma   90.00
#
_symmetry.space_group_name_H-M   'P 1'
#
loop_
_entity.id
_entity.type
_entity.pdbx_description
1 polymer ?
#
loop_
_entity_poly.entity_id
_entity_poly.type
_entity_poly.pdbx_seq_one_letter_code
_entity_poly.pdbx_strand_id
1 'polypeptide(L)'
;MKKILFCIWFTCILCQAYSQSCSFPWENGPLQVSENSRYLQHTNGTPFFWLGDTGWLLPERLNRDEAEYYLEQCKQAGFNVVQVQTINGVPAMNFYGQSSMPDGFDFSNINRPGIYGYWDHMDFIIDAAARRGIYIGMVCIWGGLVKSGKMNVEEAKAYGTFLANRYKDRPNIIWMIGGDIYGNIKTEVWNMLANTIKSIDKSHLMTFHPFGRTLSAEWFNDAPWLDFNMFQSGHRRYGQSKDDKKTLLPQGTEEDNWRYAEHSLAQRPLRPVIDGEPSYEAIPQGLHDPKEGFWKDNDVRRYAYWSVFAGSFGHTYGHSSIMQFLKPGVNPAYGATKLWYEALKDPGFNQMQYLKKLILAFPFFERVADQSCIAGDNGTKYERLIATRGNDYMLVYNYTGRPMQIDLNKIHGKTKKAWWYSPRNAELSYIGEFSSKVETFQPEGGHLNGNDWVLILTDGPRKYVEALQ
;
A
#
# COMPACT_ATOMS: atom_id res chain seq x y z
N MET A 1 32.97 8.53 -76.66
CA MET A 1 32.11 9.20 -75.71
C MET A 1 31.44 8.11 -74.87
N LYS A 2 31.95 7.82 -73.62
CA LYS A 2 31.41 6.83 -72.77
C LYS A 2 30.50 7.56 -71.75
N LYS A 3 29.21 7.20 -71.70
CA LYS A 3 28.27 7.70 -70.70
C LYS A 3 28.39 6.83 -69.44
N ILE A 4 28.75 7.46 -68.32
CA ILE A 4 28.79 6.85 -67.04
C ILE A 4 27.41 7.06 -66.40
N LEU A 5 26.70 5.97 -66.12
CA LEU A 5 25.45 5.97 -65.36
C LEU A 5 25.79 5.90 -63.90
N PHE A 6 25.39 6.93 -63.10
CA PHE A 6 25.51 6.95 -61.65
C PHE A 6 24.20 6.39 -61.09
N CYS A 7 24.25 5.18 -60.47
CA CYS A 7 23.16 4.64 -59.68
C CYS A 7 23.28 5.16 -58.26
N ILE A 8 22.34 6.04 -57.87
CA ILE A 8 22.21 6.48 -56.46
C ILE A 8 21.32 5.45 -55.75
N TRP A 9 21.93 4.71 -54.83
CA TRP A 9 21.21 3.85 -53.89
C TRP A 9 20.66 4.70 -52.76
N PHE A 10 19.33 4.86 -52.70
CA PHE A 10 18.62 5.43 -51.54
C PHE A 10 18.40 4.32 -50.52
N THR A 11 19.23 4.28 -49.46
CA THR A 11 19.00 3.44 -48.30
C THR A 11 17.92 4.11 -47.45
N CYS A 12 16.67 3.64 -47.57
CA CYS A 12 15.61 3.93 -46.59
C CYS A 12 15.96 3.28 -45.27
N ILE A 13 16.46 4.05 -44.32
CA ILE A 13 16.52 3.65 -42.90
C ILE A 13 15.10 3.76 -42.36
N LEU A 14 14.39 2.64 -42.27
CA LEU A 14 13.17 2.50 -41.49
C LEU A 14 13.55 2.60 -40.02
N CYS A 15 13.42 3.79 -39.45
CA CYS A 15 13.32 3.93 -38.00
C CYS A 15 12.04 3.21 -37.53
N GLN A 16 12.17 1.96 -37.11
CA GLN A 16 11.16 1.33 -36.29
C GLN A 16 11.18 2.04 -34.92
N ALA A 17 10.30 3.02 -34.77
CA ALA A 17 9.91 3.50 -33.47
C ALA A 17 9.23 2.32 -32.72
N TYR A 18 9.95 1.66 -31.84
CA TYR A 18 9.34 0.80 -30.84
C TYR A 18 8.46 1.71 -29.98
N SER A 19 7.20 1.81 -30.30
CA SER A 19 6.18 2.19 -29.37
C SER A 19 6.23 1.14 -28.24
N GLN A 20 6.86 1.46 -27.11
CA GLN A 20 6.59 0.74 -25.89
C GLN A 20 5.08 0.89 -25.66
N SER A 21 4.31 -0.14 -25.99
CA SER A 21 2.93 -0.25 -25.59
C SER A 21 2.92 -0.22 -24.06
N CYS A 22 2.47 0.89 -23.49
CA CYS A 22 2.24 0.99 -22.07
C CYS A 22 1.14 -0.02 -21.75
N SER A 23 1.51 -1.23 -21.32
CA SER A 23 0.56 -2.23 -20.87
C SER A 23 0.01 -1.80 -19.50
N PHE A 24 -1.31 -1.66 -19.41
CA PHE A 24 -1.95 -1.37 -18.13
C PHE A 24 -2.05 -2.63 -17.27
N PRO A 25 -2.01 -2.51 -15.92
CA PRO A 25 -2.06 -3.67 -15.04
C PRO A 25 -3.23 -4.61 -15.31
N TRP A 26 -4.41 -4.09 -15.62
CA TRP A 26 -5.62 -4.86 -15.89
C TRP A 26 -5.63 -5.62 -17.22
N GLU A 27 -4.68 -5.39 -18.11
CA GLU A 27 -4.44 -6.25 -19.28
C GLU A 27 -3.99 -7.67 -18.85
N ASN A 28 -3.47 -7.80 -17.63
CA ASN A 28 -3.19 -9.08 -16.98
C ASN A 28 -4.44 -9.74 -16.39
N GLY A 29 -5.60 -9.14 -16.59
CA GLY A 29 -6.89 -9.54 -16.03
C GLY A 29 -7.18 -8.93 -14.65
N PRO A 30 -8.39 -9.12 -14.11
CA PRO A 30 -8.78 -8.68 -12.78
C PRO A 30 -7.85 -9.19 -11.69
N LEU A 31 -7.83 -8.47 -10.55
CA LEU A 31 -7.13 -8.92 -9.35
C LEU A 31 -7.89 -10.06 -8.68
N GLN A 32 -7.16 -11.01 -8.15
CA GLN A 32 -7.68 -12.11 -7.35
C GLN A 32 -6.72 -12.48 -6.22
N VAL A 33 -7.22 -13.21 -5.22
CA VAL A 33 -6.39 -13.83 -4.20
C VAL A 33 -5.57 -14.95 -4.84
N SER A 34 -4.29 -15.03 -4.50
CA SER A 34 -3.41 -16.10 -4.99
C SER A 34 -3.83 -17.47 -4.47
N GLU A 35 -3.44 -18.52 -5.17
CA GLU A 35 -3.78 -19.91 -4.85
C GLU A 35 -3.39 -20.31 -3.41
N ASN A 36 -2.25 -19.80 -2.91
CA ASN A 36 -1.81 -20.03 -1.54
C ASN A 36 -2.49 -19.14 -0.48
N SER A 37 -3.45 -18.30 -0.88
CA SER A 37 -4.23 -17.40 -0.02
C SER A 37 -3.39 -16.38 0.78
N ARG A 38 -2.16 -16.11 0.36
CA ARG A 38 -1.25 -15.18 1.07
C ARG A 38 -1.05 -13.85 0.35
N TYR A 39 -1.30 -13.81 -0.95
CA TYR A 39 -0.96 -12.68 -1.81
C TYR A 39 -2.11 -12.34 -2.75
N LEU A 40 -1.96 -11.21 -3.44
CA LEU A 40 -2.80 -10.86 -4.58
C LEU A 40 -2.04 -11.09 -5.88
N GLN A 41 -2.78 -11.43 -6.93
CA GLN A 41 -2.28 -11.60 -8.29
C GLN A 41 -3.35 -11.20 -9.30
N HIS A 42 -2.94 -10.98 -10.53
CA HIS A 42 -3.86 -10.92 -11.67
C HIS A 42 -4.31 -12.33 -12.09
N THR A 43 -5.42 -12.43 -12.80
CA THR A 43 -5.95 -13.75 -13.23
C THR A 43 -5.00 -14.52 -14.17
N ASN A 44 -4.07 -13.85 -14.85
CA ASN A 44 -3.02 -14.49 -15.63
C ASN A 44 -1.82 -14.98 -14.78
N GLY A 45 -1.86 -14.83 -13.45
CA GLY A 45 -0.79 -15.22 -12.52
C GLY A 45 0.28 -14.17 -12.25
N THR A 46 0.21 -13.00 -12.88
CA THR A 46 1.15 -11.89 -12.60
C THR A 46 1.00 -11.42 -11.14
N PRO A 47 2.10 -11.35 -10.34
CA PRO A 47 2.05 -10.86 -8.98
C PRO A 47 1.53 -9.43 -8.88
N PHE A 48 0.75 -9.15 -7.83
CA PHE A 48 0.34 -7.81 -7.46
C PHE A 48 0.88 -7.44 -6.09
N PHE A 49 1.94 -6.61 -6.07
CA PHE A 49 2.41 -5.97 -4.84
C PHE A 49 1.69 -4.63 -4.69
N TRP A 50 0.83 -4.51 -3.68
CA TRP A 50 0.19 -3.25 -3.36
C TRP A 50 1.22 -2.26 -2.81
N LEU A 51 1.49 -1.19 -3.55
CA LEU A 51 2.16 -0.02 -3.04
C LEU A 51 1.19 1.15 -3.10
N GLY A 52 0.57 1.45 -1.95
CA GLY A 52 -0.47 2.45 -1.84
C GLY A 52 0.04 3.79 -1.31
N ASP A 53 -0.59 4.89 -1.75
CA ASP A 53 -0.53 6.20 -1.09
C ASP A 53 -1.90 6.57 -0.53
N THR A 54 -1.90 7.44 0.48
CA THR A 54 -3.10 7.87 1.21
C THR A 54 -3.51 9.26 0.77
N GLY A 55 -4.49 9.34 -0.12
CA GLY A 55 -5.08 10.57 -0.63
C GLY A 55 -6.53 10.76 -0.17
N TRP A 56 -6.79 10.72 1.16
CA TRP A 56 -8.15 10.65 1.71
C TRP A 56 -9.12 11.66 1.12
N LEU A 57 -8.73 12.93 1.04
CA LEU A 57 -9.63 14.03 0.65
C LEU A 57 -9.49 14.42 -0.83
N LEU A 58 -9.00 13.53 -1.69
CA LEU A 58 -8.74 13.79 -3.11
C LEU A 58 -9.95 14.44 -3.84
N PRO A 59 -11.19 13.91 -3.77
CA PRO A 59 -12.33 14.49 -4.48
C PRO A 59 -12.76 15.86 -3.94
N GLU A 60 -12.54 16.09 -2.64
CA GLU A 60 -13.00 17.30 -1.96
C GLU A 60 -12.03 18.48 -2.13
N ARG A 61 -10.74 18.16 -2.24
CA ARG A 61 -9.67 19.15 -2.14
C ARG A 61 -9.00 19.52 -3.45
N LEU A 62 -8.94 18.60 -4.41
CA LEU A 62 -8.22 18.83 -5.65
C LEU A 62 -9.16 19.09 -6.83
N ASN A 63 -8.82 20.08 -7.65
CA ASN A 63 -9.41 20.25 -8.96
C ASN A 63 -8.86 19.19 -9.93
N ARG A 64 -9.30 19.22 -11.20
CA ARG A 64 -8.91 18.23 -12.21
C ARG A 64 -7.41 18.26 -12.49
N ASP A 65 -6.81 19.43 -12.62
CA ASP A 65 -5.39 19.58 -12.94
C ASP A 65 -4.51 19.16 -11.76
N GLU A 66 -4.89 19.54 -10.53
CA GLU A 66 -4.23 19.12 -9.32
C GLU A 66 -4.30 17.59 -9.11
N ALA A 67 -5.46 16.98 -9.39
CA ALA A 67 -5.65 15.53 -9.31
C ALA A 67 -4.79 14.79 -10.34
N GLU A 68 -4.73 15.27 -11.60
CA GLU A 68 -3.83 14.75 -12.63
C GLU A 68 -2.37 14.83 -12.21
N TYR A 69 -1.95 15.98 -11.66
CA TYR A 69 -0.58 16.17 -11.19
C TYR A 69 -0.22 15.22 -10.05
N TYR A 70 -1.10 15.10 -9.04
CA TYR A 70 -0.89 14.19 -7.91
C TYR A 70 -0.75 12.74 -8.37
N LEU A 71 -1.68 12.26 -9.19
CA LEU A 71 -1.66 10.89 -9.70
C LEU A 71 -0.44 10.61 -10.57
N GLU A 72 0.06 11.61 -11.32
CA GLU A 72 1.30 11.49 -12.08
C GLU A 72 2.52 11.33 -11.15
N GLN A 73 2.58 12.10 -10.05
CA GLN A 73 3.65 11.95 -9.06
C GLN A 73 3.58 10.58 -8.37
N CYS A 74 2.38 10.09 -8.03
CA CYS A 74 2.20 8.73 -7.51
C CYS A 74 2.76 7.67 -8.46
N LYS A 75 2.43 7.77 -9.75
CA LYS A 75 2.97 6.87 -10.79
C LYS A 75 4.49 6.90 -10.83
N GLN A 76 5.09 8.09 -10.85
CA GLN A 76 6.54 8.27 -10.92
C GLN A 76 7.26 7.72 -9.68
N ALA A 77 6.64 7.83 -8.50
CA ALA A 77 7.13 7.24 -7.26
C ALA A 77 6.81 5.74 -7.10
N GLY A 78 6.24 5.10 -8.13
CA GLY A 78 5.99 3.66 -8.18
C GLY A 78 4.72 3.18 -7.47
N PHE A 79 3.88 4.09 -6.96
CA PHE A 79 2.58 3.75 -6.37
C PHE A 79 1.65 3.19 -7.44
N ASN A 80 0.92 2.15 -7.09
CA ASN A 80 -0.08 1.51 -7.95
C ASN A 80 -1.46 1.45 -7.31
N VAL A 81 -1.62 1.99 -6.11
CA VAL A 81 -2.91 2.20 -5.44
C VAL A 81 -2.93 3.58 -4.81
N VAL A 82 -4.08 4.25 -4.83
CA VAL A 82 -4.37 5.44 -4.03
C VAL A 82 -5.63 5.19 -3.23
N GLN A 83 -5.55 5.29 -1.90
CA GLN A 83 -6.71 5.19 -1.03
C GLN A 83 -7.44 6.53 -0.97
N VAL A 84 -8.76 6.52 -1.16
CA VAL A 84 -9.60 7.71 -1.25
C VAL A 84 -10.86 7.53 -0.41
N GLN A 85 -11.21 8.52 0.39
CA GLN A 85 -12.54 8.59 0.98
C GLN A 85 -13.53 9.02 -0.10
N THR A 86 -14.43 8.11 -0.48
CA THR A 86 -15.43 8.40 -1.50
C THR A 86 -16.39 9.49 -1.04
N ILE A 87 -16.83 9.44 0.21
CA ILE A 87 -17.56 10.51 0.88
C ILE A 87 -17.06 10.66 2.32
N ASN A 88 -16.71 11.90 2.69
CA ASN A 88 -16.24 12.28 4.03
C ASN A 88 -17.30 13.07 4.81
N GLY A 89 -18.50 13.19 4.28
CA GLY A 89 -19.66 13.86 4.87
C GLY A 89 -20.96 13.30 4.30
N VAL A 90 -22.06 13.54 4.95
CA VAL A 90 -23.40 13.22 4.43
C VAL A 90 -24.25 14.50 4.48
N PRO A 91 -24.30 15.24 3.34
CA PRO A 91 -23.54 15.04 2.10
C PRO A 91 -22.06 15.49 2.19
N ALA A 92 -21.19 14.94 1.34
CA ALA A 92 -19.88 15.49 1.05
C ALA A 92 -19.96 16.49 -0.12
N MET A 93 -19.01 17.43 -0.17
CA MET A 93 -18.88 18.40 -1.27
C MET A 93 -17.57 18.16 -2.00
N ASN A 94 -17.59 18.14 -3.34
CA ASN A 94 -16.35 18.08 -4.12
C ASN A 94 -15.67 19.47 -4.18
N PHE A 95 -14.48 19.52 -4.78
CA PHE A 95 -13.74 20.77 -4.99
C PHE A 95 -14.60 21.90 -5.63
N TYR A 96 -15.53 21.55 -6.48
CA TYR A 96 -16.40 22.49 -7.22
C TYR A 96 -17.68 22.86 -6.46
N GLY A 97 -17.79 22.46 -5.19
CA GLY A 97 -18.95 22.76 -4.36
C GLY A 97 -20.22 21.95 -4.71
N GLN A 98 -20.06 20.81 -5.41
CA GLN A 98 -21.19 19.95 -5.76
C GLN A 98 -21.38 18.85 -4.71
N SER A 99 -22.64 18.63 -4.33
CA SER A 99 -23.02 17.65 -3.32
C SER A 99 -22.94 16.22 -3.85
N SER A 100 -22.41 15.30 -3.01
CA SER A 100 -22.46 13.86 -3.27
C SER A 100 -23.86 13.27 -3.21
N MET A 101 -24.77 13.94 -2.49
CA MET A 101 -26.13 13.48 -2.19
C MET A 101 -27.12 14.65 -2.25
N PRO A 102 -27.37 15.21 -3.44
CA PRO A 102 -28.26 16.36 -3.59
C PRO A 102 -29.71 16.06 -3.18
N ASP A 103 -30.13 14.79 -3.32
CA ASP A 103 -31.48 14.31 -2.98
C ASP A 103 -31.38 13.22 -1.86
N GLY A 104 -30.38 13.32 -0.96
CA GLY A 104 -30.11 12.32 0.07
C GLY A 104 -29.61 11.00 -0.52
N PHE A 105 -30.15 9.88 -0.07
CA PHE A 105 -29.80 8.54 -0.57
C PHE A 105 -30.66 8.10 -1.78
N ASP A 106 -31.37 9.04 -2.43
CA ASP A 106 -31.95 8.82 -3.74
C ASP A 106 -30.97 9.24 -4.85
N PHE A 107 -30.41 8.26 -5.53
CA PHE A 107 -29.42 8.45 -6.60
C PHE A 107 -30.04 8.43 -8.00
N SER A 108 -31.39 8.43 -8.14
CA SER A 108 -32.07 8.34 -9.43
C SER A 108 -31.78 9.54 -10.36
N ASN A 109 -31.56 10.73 -9.79
CA ASN A 109 -31.29 11.98 -10.51
C ASN A 109 -29.87 12.53 -10.26
N ILE A 110 -28.92 11.66 -9.98
CA ILE A 110 -27.58 12.08 -9.60
C ILE A 110 -26.79 12.76 -10.73
N ASN A 111 -27.05 12.34 -11.98
CA ASN A 111 -26.45 12.93 -13.17
C ASN A 111 -27.37 14.04 -13.71
N ARG A 112 -27.05 15.29 -13.41
CA ARG A 112 -27.83 16.46 -13.82
C ARG A 112 -27.25 17.06 -15.10
N PRO A 113 -28.00 17.16 -16.22
CA PRO A 113 -27.51 17.70 -17.46
C PRO A 113 -26.88 19.10 -17.31
N GLY A 114 -25.70 19.30 -17.86
CA GLY A 114 -24.98 20.58 -17.85
C GLY A 114 -24.30 20.93 -16.50
N ILE A 115 -24.35 20.05 -15.50
CA ILE A 115 -23.67 20.22 -14.23
C ILE A 115 -22.55 19.20 -14.12
N TYR A 116 -21.33 19.65 -13.85
CA TYR A 116 -20.21 18.79 -13.47
C TYR A 116 -20.34 18.45 -11.98
N GLY A 117 -21.08 17.37 -11.68
CA GLY A 117 -21.46 16.99 -10.34
C GLY A 117 -20.32 16.34 -9.51
N TYR A 118 -20.66 15.92 -8.28
CA TYR A 118 -19.72 15.22 -7.39
C TYR A 118 -19.20 13.94 -8.04
N TRP A 119 -20.10 13.14 -8.58
CA TRP A 119 -19.78 11.83 -9.14
C TRP A 119 -19.10 11.91 -10.50
N ASP A 120 -19.30 12.99 -11.26
CA ASP A 120 -18.52 13.26 -12.48
C ASP A 120 -17.06 13.55 -12.13
N HIS A 121 -16.81 14.19 -10.98
CA HIS A 121 -15.46 14.42 -10.48
C HIS A 121 -14.82 13.14 -9.96
N MET A 122 -15.55 12.27 -9.28
CA MET A 122 -15.08 10.93 -8.91
C MET A 122 -14.74 10.09 -10.14
N ASP A 123 -15.60 10.10 -11.16
CA ASP A 123 -15.33 9.40 -12.44
C ASP A 123 -14.05 9.91 -13.08
N PHE A 124 -13.88 11.23 -13.13
CA PHE A 124 -12.65 11.85 -13.66
C PHE A 124 -11.40 11.38 -12.92
N ILE A 125 -11.42 11.33 -11.59
CA ILE A 125 -10.30 10.88 -10.75
C ILE A 125 -10.01 9.40 -11.03
N ILE A 126 -11.02 8.55 -11.07
CA ILE A 126 -10.88 7.11 -11.34
C ILE A 126 -10.28 6.88 -12.74
N ASP A 127 -10.77 7.61 -13.74
CA ASP A 127 -10.26 7.52 -15.12
C ASP A 127 -8.83 8.07 -15.26
N ALA A 128 -8.52 9.16 -14.52
CA ALA A 128 -7.16 9.72 -14.48
C ALA A 128 -6.17 8.75 -13.83
N ALA A 129 -6.59 8.05 -12.76
CA ALA A 129 -5.82 6.98 -12.12
C ALA A 129 -5.65 5.79 -13.09
N ALA A 130 -6.72 5.40 -13.79
CA ALA A 130 -6.68 4.33 -14.77
C ALA A 130 -5.66 4.60 -15.89
N ARG A 131 -5.63 5.79 -16.44
CA ARG A 131 -4.63 6.18 -17.46
C ARG A 131 -3.18 6.09 -16.97
N ARG A 132 -2.96 5.94 -15.68
CA ARG A 132 -1.64 5.83 -15.03
C ARG A 132 -1.32 4.44 -14.48
N GLY A 133 -2.23 3.49 -14.64
CA GLY A 133 -2.09 2.14 -14.09
C GLY A 133 -2.27 2.09 -12.58
N ILE A 134 -3.02 3.04 -12.01
CA ILE A 134 -3.27 3.17 -10.58
C ILE A 134 -4.69 2.68 -10.24
N TYR A 135 -4.79 1.82 -9.25
CA TYR A 135 -6.06 1.42 -8.64
C TYR A 135 -6.52 2.46 -7.61
N ILE A 136 -7.82 2.66 -7.51
CA ILE A 136 -8.43 3.44 -6.44
C ILE A 136 -8.92 2.49 -5.35
N GLY A 137 -8.31 2.56 -4.15
CA GLY A 137 -8.83 1.96 -2.93
C GLY A 137 -9.97 2.83 -2.41
N MET A 138 -11.18 2.47 -2.76
CA MET A 138 -12.37 3.29 -2.56
C MET A 138 -12.98 3.02 -1.19
N VAL A 139 -12.68 3.87 -0.17
CA VAL A 139 -13.39 3.83 1.11
C VAL A 139 -14.79 4.40 0.91
N CYS A 140 -15.77 3.51 0.83
CA CYS A 140 -17.13 3.85 0.40
C CYS A 140 -17.75 4.98 1.22
N ILE A 141 -17.63 4.92 2.55
CA ILE A 141 -18.09 5.94 3.50
C ILE A 141 -17.21 5.89 4.75
N TRP A 142 -16.87 7.05 5.31
CA TRP A 142 -16.06 7.08 6.53
C TRP A 142 -16.82 6.58 7.75
N GLY A 143 -16.22 5.70 8.55
CA GLY A 143 -16.88 4.97 9.63
C GLY A 143 -17.51 5.85 10.70
N GLY A 144 -16.94 7.02 10.98
CA GLY A 144 -17.52 7.98 11.91
C GLY A 144 -18.93 8.46 11.53
N LEU A 145 -19.23 8.53 10.22
CA LEU A 145 -20.55 8.90 9.72
C LEU A 145 -21.60 7.82 10.03
N VAL A 146 -21.25 6.55 9.79
CA VAL A 146 -22.14 5.42 10.12
C VAL A 146 -22.34 5.30 11.64
N LYS A 147 -21.24 5.45 12.42
CA LYS A 147 -21.31 5.48 13.88
C LYS A 147 -22.28 6.55 14.40
N SER A 148 -22.29 7.73 13.79
CA SER A 148 -23.16 8.84 14.16
C SER A 148 -24.60 8.73 13.62
N GLY A 149 -24.94 7.62 12.95
CA GLY A 149 -26.28 7.37 12.42
C GLY A 149 -26.61 8.12 11.12
N LYS A 150 -25.57 8.55 10.36
CA LYS A 150 -25.74 9.23 9.07
C LYS A 150 -26.04 8.27 7.91
N MET A 151 -26.03 6.96 8.19
CA MET A 151 -26.44 5.90 7.26
C MET A 151 -27.05 4.75 8.05
N ASN A 152 -28.26 4.34 7.68
CA ASN A 152 -28.93 3.14 8.17
C ASN A 152 -28.77 1.98 7.16
N VAL A 153 -29.44 0.84 7.42
CA VAL A 153 -29.31 -0.39 6.60
C VAL A 153 -29.91 -0.21 5.21
N GLU A 154 -31.07 0.45 5.10
CA GLU A 154 -31.75 0.71 3.83
C GLU A 154 -30.94 1.69 2.96
N GLU A 155 -30.41 2.73 3.57
CA GLU A 155 -29.52 3.70 2.92
C GLU A 155 -28.21 3.05 2.47
N ALA A 156 -27.65 2.13 3.27
CA ALA A 156 -26.47 1.35 2.88
C ALA A 156 -26.73 0.47 1.65
N LYS A 157 -27.94 -0.12 1.54
CA LYS A 157 -28.37 -0.88 0.36
C LYS A 157 -28.49 0.03 -0.87
N ALA A 158 -29.16 1.17 -0.74
CA ALA A 158 -29.33 2.13 -1.84
C ALA A 158 -27.97 2.63 -2.34
N TYR A 159 -27.11 3.06 -1.41
CA TYR A 159 -25.77 3.56 -1.73
C TYR A 159 -24.86 2.48 -2.33
N GLY A 160 -24.85 1.28 -1.78
CA GLY A 160 -24.10 0.15 -2.32
C GLY A 160 -24.54 -0.25 -3.73
N THR A 161 -25.87 -0.20 -3.99
CA THR A 161 -26.43 -0.43 -5.34
C THR A 161 -25.95 0.64 -6.33
N PHE A 162 -25.98 1.89 -5.93
CA PHE A 162 -25.49 3.00 -6.74
C PHE A 162 -24.00 2.86 -7.07
N LEU A 163 -23.15 2.68 -6.05
CA LEU A 163 -21.69 2.54 -6.24
C LEU A 163 -21.35 1.37 -7.16
N ALA A 164 -21.91 0.20 -6.89
CA ALA A 164 -21.60 -1.00 -7.67
C ALA A 164 -22.03 -0.87 -9.14
N ASN A 165 -23.24 -0.34 -9.40
CA ASN A 165 -23.69 -0.13 -10.78
C ASN A 165 -22.85 0.92 -11.53
N ARG A 166 -22.33 1.95 -10.84
CA ARG A 166 -21.50 2.99 -11.45
C ARG A 166 -20.09 2.51 -11.77
N TYR A 167 -19.51 1.64 -10.94
CA TYR A 167 -18.08 1.35 -10.98
C TYR A 167 -17.69 -0.09 -11.31
N LYS A 168 -18.62 -1.04 -11.38
CA LYS A 168 -18.34 -2.47 -11.67
C LYS A 168 -17.57 -2.73 -12.98
N ASP A 169 -17.70 -1.83 -13.93
CA ASP A 169 -17.07 -1.95 -15.25
C ASP A 169 -15.75 -1.14 -15.35
N ARG A 170 -15.32 -0.45 -14.28
CA ARG A 170 -14.05 0.26 -14.20
C ARG A 170 -12.95 -0.70 -13.76
N PRO A 171 -11.83 -0.86 -14.48
CA PRO A 171 -10.88 -1.94 -14.19
C PRO A 171 -10.03 -1.73 -12.93
N ASN A 172 -10.04 -0.54 -12.36
CA ASN A 172 -9.10 -0.07 -11.35
C ASN A 172 -9.73 0.27 -10.00
N ILE A 173 -10.73 -0.47 -9.58
CA ILE A 173 -11.39 -0.31 -8.28
C ILE A 173 -10.98 -1.42 -7.32
N ILE A 174 -10.77 -1.06 -6.06
CA ILE A 174 -10.71 -1.98 -4.91
C ILE A 174 -11.65 -1.41 -3.85
N TRP A 175 -12.65 -2.19 -3.45
CA TRP A 175 -13.65 -1.74 -2.48
C TRP A 175 -13.11 -1.79 -1.06
N MET A 176 -13.30 -0.72 -0.30
CA MET A 176 -12.93 -0.63 1.10
C MET A 176 -14.15 -0.23 1.93
N ILE A 177 -14.56 -1.12 2.81
CA ILE A 177 -15.65 -0.88 3.77
C ILE A 177 -15.04 -0.34 5.08
N GLY A 178 -15.77 0.43 5.86
CA GLY A 178 -15.29 0.93 7.16
C GLY A 178 -14.66 2.32 7.06
N GLY A 179 -13.46 2.49 7.63
CA GLY A 179 -12.74 3.77 7.78
C GLY A 179 -12.72 4.22 9.24
N ASP A 180 -11.60 4.01 9.93
CA ASP A 180 -11.38 4.34 11.34
C ASP A 180 -12.50 3.90 12.29
N ILE A 181 -12.99 2.68 12.13
CA ILE A 181 -14.12 2.16 12.88
C ILE A 181 -13.89 0.71 13.34
N TYR A 182 -14.36 0.38 14.54
CA TYR A 182 -14.47 -1.01 14.98
C TYR A 182 -15.60 -1.71 14.22
N GLY A 183 -15.35 -2.88 13.66
CA GLY A 183 -16.32 -3.59 12.84
C GLY A 183 -17.58 -4.04 13.57
N ASN A 184 -17.54 -4.12 14.91
CA ASN A 184 -18.69 -4.42 15.73
C ASN A 184 -19.63 -3.19 15.99
N ILE A 185 -19.25 -2.01 15.48
CA ILE A 185 -20.13 -0.83 15.52
C ILE A 185 -20.93 -0.80 14.23
N LYS A 186 -22.28 -1.00 14.37
CA LYS A 186 -23.20 -1.01 13.21
C LYS A 186 -22.84 -2.10 12.18
N THR A 187 -22.46 -3.30 12.63
CA THR A 187 -22.09 -4.45 11.79
C THR A 187 -23.10 -4.75 10.70
N GLU A 188 -24.39 -4.57 10.99
CA GLU A 188 -25.50 -4.76 10.05
C GLU A 188 -25.42 -3.81 8.84
N VAL A 189 -24.99 -2.56 9.06
CA VAL A 189 -24.83 -1.55 8.00
C VAL A 189 -23.64 -1.94 7.11
N TRP A 190 -22.52 -2.33 7.70
CA TRP A 190 -21.33 -2.78 6.97
C TRP A 190 -21.61 -4.01 6.11
N ASN A 191 -22.26 -5.01 6.69
CA ASN A 191 -22.64 -6.22 5.95
C ASN A 191 -23.63 -5.93 4.83
N MET A 192 -24.60 -5.03 5.06
CA MET A 192 -25.55 -4.65 4.01
C MET A 192 -24.84 -3.95 2.84
N LEU A 193 -23.99 -2.96 3.12
CA LEU A 193 -23.20 -2.25 2.11
C LEU A 193 -22.32 -3.22 1.30
N ALA A 194 -21.53 -4.03 1.98
CA ALA A 194 -20.59 -4.96 1.37
C ALA A 194 -21.29 -6.05 0.53
N ASN A 195 -22.30 -6.70 1.09
CA ASN A 195 -23.07 -7.73 0.39
C ASN A 195 -23.81 -7.16 -0.82
N THR A 196 -24.36 -5.95 -0.72
CA THR A 196 -25.02 -5.28 -1.84
C THR A 196 -24.03 -5.03 -2.97
N ILE A 197 -22.85 -4.45 -2.68
CA ILE A 197 -21.81 -4.24 -3.69
C ILE A 197 -21.42 -5.57 -4.32
N LYS A 198 -21.07 -6.58 -3.51
CA LYS A 198 -20.65 -7.91 -4.00
C LYS A 198 -21.75 -8.67 -4.75
N SER A 199 -23.03 -8.35 -4.51
CA SER A 199 -24.14 -8.97 -5.28
C SER A 199 -24.16 -8.51 -6.74
N ILE A 200 -23.69 -7.28 -7.01
CA ILE A 200 -23.71 -6.61 -8.32
C ILE A 200 -22.34 -6.69 -9.00
N ASP A 201 -21.29 -6.40 -8.23
CA ASP A 201 -19.90 -6.43 -8.69
C ASP A 201 -19.20 -7.70 -8.18
N LYS A 202 -18.91 -8.62 -9.09
CA LYS A 202 -18.26 -9.92 -8.81
C LYS A 202 -16.75 -9.91 -9.07
N SER A 203 -16.23 -8.86 -9.68
CA SER A 203 -14.87 -8.83 -10.21
C SER A 203 -13.88 -8.12 -9.29
N HIS A 204 -14.31 -7.11 -8.55
CA HIS A 204 -13.40 -6.32 -7.72
C HIS A 204 -13.24 -6.88 -6.32
N LEU A 205 -12.01 -6.83 -5.83
CA LEU A 205 -11.66 -7.23 -4.47
C LEU A 205 -12.22 -6.24 -3.45
N MET A 206 -12.50 -6.75 -2.25
CA MET A 206 -13.06 -5.98 -1.15
C MET A 206 -12.35 -6.28 0.18
N THR A 207 -12.15 -5.23 0.96
CA THR A 207 -11.62 -5.32 2.32
C THR A 207 -12.39 -4.43 3.29
N PHE A 208 -12.03 -4.48 4.58
CA PHE A 208 -12.53 -3.59 5.62
C PHE A 208 -11.37 -2.80 6.22
N HIS A 209 -11.48 -1.46 6.21
CA HIS A 209 -10.51 -0.56 6.85
C HIS A 209 -10.89 -0.37 8.32
N PRO A 210 -10.14 -0.96 9.26
CA PRO A 210 -10.48 -0.95 10.67
C PRO A 210 -9.99 0.32 11.39
N PHE A 211 -10.33 0.43 12.68
CA PHE A 211 -9.78 1.44 13.59
C PHE A 211 -8.31 1.17 13.94
N GLY A 212 -7.58 2.22 14.32
CA GLY A 212 -6.17 2.12 14.71
C GLY A 212 -5.88 1.00 15.71
N ARG A 213 -4.84 0.21 15.42
CA ARG A 213 -4.36 -0.93 16.21
C ARG A 213 -5.38 -2.08 16.31
N THR A 214 -6.17 -2.26 15.26
CA THR A 214 -7.10 -3.37 15.09
C THR A 214 -6.97 -3.97 13.69
N LEU A 215 -7.61 -5.10 13.49
CA LEU A 215 -7.53 -5.93 12.28
C LEU A 215 -8.95 -6.28 11.79
N SER A 216 -9.21 -6.19 10.49
CA SER A 216 -10.50 -6.57 9.89
C SER A 216 -10.95 -7.99 10.26
N ALA A 217 -10.00 -8.91 10.40
CA ALA A 217 -10.27 -10.30 10.79
C ALA A 217 -10.94 -10.46 12.17
N GLU A 218 -10.82 -9.46 13.05
CA GLU A 218 -11.49 -9.50 14.36
C GLU A 218 -13.02 -9.62 14.24
N TRP A 219 -13.59 -9.13 13.14
CA TRP A 219 -15.04 -9.07 12.96
C TRP A 219 -15.53 -9.75 11.70
N PHE A 220 -14.70 -9.82 10.66
CA PHE A 220 -15.17 -10.18 9.31
C PHE A 220 -14.36 -11.31 8.65
N ASN A 221 -13.50 -12.04 9.39
CA ASN A 221 -12.68 -13.07 8.75
C ASN A 221 -13.51 -14.15 8.04
N ASP A 222 -14.70 -14.47 8.55
CA ASP A 222 -15.64 -15.44 7.94
C ASP A 222 -16.62 -14.80 6.96
N ALA A 223 -16.59 -13.47 6.79
CA ALA A 223 -17.52 -12.79 5.89
C ALA A 223 -17.22 -13.16 4.42
N PRO A 224 -18.22 -13.61 3.64
CA PRO A 224 -18.00 -14.04 2.26
C PRO A 224 -17.61 -12.91 1.31
N TRP A 225 -17.85 -11.67 1.71
CA TRP A 225 -17.48 -10.49 0.94
C TRP A 225 -16.04 -10.02 1.16
N LEU A 226 -15.37 -10.45 2.25
CA LEU A 226 -14.01 -10.04 2.57
C LEU A 226 -13.00 -10.89 1.78
N ASP A 227 -12.27 -10.30 0.86
CA ASP A 227 -11.26 -11.00 0.05
C ASP A 227 -9.89 -11.03 0.74
N PHE A 228 -9.50 -9.95 1.42
CA PHE A 228 -8.24 -9.86 2.14
C PHE A 228 -8.39 -9.03 3.42
N ASN A 229 -7.52 -9.31 4.38
CA ASN A 229 -7.48 -8.61 5.65
C ASN A 229 -6.66 -7.32 5.55
N MET A 230 -7.12 -6.31 6.27
CA MET A 230 -6.41 -5.05 6.46
C MET A 230 -6.31 -4.77 7.95
N PHE A 231 -5.18 -4.23 8.38
CA PHE A 231 -5.02 -3.66 9.70
C PHE A 231 -4.56 -2.20 9.58
N GLN A 232 -4.73 -1.47 10.67
CA GLN A 232 -4.18 -0.14 10.84
C GLN A 232 -3.23 -0.18 12.02
N SER A 233 -1.91 -0.14 11.78
CA SER A 233 -0.93 -0.15 12.86
C SER A 233 -0.91 1.17 13.63
N GLY A 234 -1.32 2.25 12.99
CA GLY A 234 -1.56 3.55 13.61
C GLY A 234 -0.31 4.38 13.84
N HIS A 235 -0.43 5.42 14.66
CA HIS A 235 0.51 6.54 14.72
C HIS A 235 1.24 6.70 16.05
N ARG A 236 1.21 5.71 16.94
CA ARG A 236 1.84 5.79 18.25
C ARG A 236 3.22 5.17 18.29
N ARG A 237 4.17 5.84 18.95
CA ARG A 237 5.49 5.28 19.25
C ARG A 237 5.49 4.46 20.53
N TYR A 238 6.54 3.68 20.72
CA TYR A 238 6.80 3.01 22.00
C TYR A 238 6.78 4.02 23.15
N GLY A 239 6.11 3.63 24.24
CA GLY A 239 5.97 4.45 25.44
C GLY A 239 4.81 5.48 25.41
N GLN A 240 4.07 5.57 24.31
CA GLN A 240 2.83 6.34 24.24
C GLN A 240 1.58 5.48 24.48
N SER A 241 1.77 4.22 24.88
CA SER A 241 0.68 3.32 25.20
C SER A 241 -0.20 3.93 26.28
N LYS A 242 -1.48 4.06 25.96
CA LYS A 242 -2.53 4.22 26.96
C LYS A 242 -3.09 2.83 27.18
N ASP A 243 -3.49 2.55 28.42
CA ASP A 243 -4.16 1.30 28.77
C ASP A 243 -5.48 1.17 28.00
N ASP A 244 -5.37 0.82 26.73
CA ASP A 244 -6.50 0.69 25.81
C ASP A 244 -6.83 -0.79 25.67
N LYS A 245 -7.78 -1.23 26.49
CA LYS A 245 -8.32 -2.60 26.50
C LYS A 245 -9.00 -3.01 25.19
N LYS A 246 -9.12 -2.08 24.24
CA LYS A 246 -9.78 -2.31 22.95
C LYS A 246 -8.83 -2.73 21.84
N THR A 247 -7.52 -2.78 22.09
CA THR A 247 -6.57 -3.24 21.07
C THR A 247 -6.44 -4.76 21.11
N LEU A 248 -6.31 -5.35 19.91
CA LEU A 248 -6.16 -6.80 19.73
C LEU A 248 -4.89 -7.33 20.39
N LEU A 249 -3.79 -6.59 20.29
CA LEU A 249 -2.49 -6.98 20.80
C LEU A 249 -2.21 -6.34 22.16
N PRO A 250 -1.40 -6.99 23.02
CA PRO A 250 -1.03 -6.43 24.31
C PRO A 250 -0.39 -5.05 24.21
N GLN A 251 -0.47 -4.28 25.29
CA GLN A 251 0.18 -2.98 25.42
C GLN A 251 1.68 -3.02 25.07
N GLY A 252 2.21 -1.85 24.65
CA GLY A 252 3.63 -1.71 24.29
C GLY A 252 3.98 -2.24 22.91
N THR A 253 2.97 -2.53 22.09
CA THR A 253 3.15 -3.04 20.71
C THR A 253 2.79 -2.03 19.63
N GLU A 254 2.69 -0.76 19.97
CA GLU A 254 2.20 0.29 19.07
C GLU A 254 2.99 0.38 17.77
N GLU A 255 4.31 0.13 17.83
CA GLU A 255 5.16 0.14 16.63
C GLU A 255 5.47 -1.26 16.10
N ASP A 256 5.02 -2.31 16.78
CA ASP A 256 5.25 -3.70 16.35
C ASP A 256 4.24 -4.13 15.26
N ASN A 257 4.15 -3.39 14.15
CA ASN A 257 3.15 -3.65 13.11
C ASN A 257 3.27 -5.03 12.47
N TRP A 258 4.45 -5.64 12.48
CA TRP A 258 4.70 -7.01 12.04
C TRP A 258 3.83 -8.04 12.80
N ARG A 259 3.46 -7.77 14.06
CA ARG A 259 2.63 -8.67 14.87
C ARG A 259 1.20 -8.79 14.33
N TYR A 260 0.64 -7.70 13.77
CA TYR A 260 -0.69 -7.75 13.13
C TYR A 260 -0.66 -8.62 11.88
N ALA A 261 0.42 -8.54 11.09
CA ALA A 261 0.58 -9.41 9.93
C ALA A 261 0.67 -10.89 10.34
N GLU A 262 1.52 -11.22 11.31
CA GLU A 262 1.65 -12.59 11.84
C GLU A 262 0.32 -13.10 12.44
N HIS A 263 -0.36 -12.27 13.22
CA HIS A 263 -1.65 -12.61 13.83
C HIS A 263 -2.72 -12.87 12.78
N SER A 264 -2.81 -12.03 11.74
CA SER A 264 -3.76 -12.22 10.64
C SER A 264 -3.50 -13.51 9.87
N LEU A 265 -2.24 -13.79 9.56
CA LEU A 265 -1.86 -15.01 8.81
C LEU A 265 -2.05 -16.31 9.62
N ALA A 266 -2.18 -16.19 10.94
CA ALA A 266 -2.54 -17.32 11.80
C ALA A 266 -4.06 -17.61 11.83
N GLN A 267 -4.91 -16.65 11.38
CA GLN A 267 -6.37 -16.83 11.34
C GLN A 267 -6.81 -17.85 10.29
N ARG A 268 -8.03 -18.38 10.45
CA ARG A 268 -8.69 -19.24 9.46
C ARG A 268 -10.11 -18.73 9.21
N PRO A 269 -10.59 -18.71 7.97
CA PRO A 269 -9.84 -19.00 6.73
C PRO A 269 -8.61 -18.08 6.57
N LEU A 270 -7.54 -18.61 5.96
CA LEU A 270 -6.35 -17.84 5.65
C LEU A 270 -6.69 -16.79 4.56
N ARG A 271 -6.30 -15.55 4.78
CA ARG A 271 -6.47 -14.45 3.81
C ARG A 271 -5.19 -13.65 3.68
N PRO A 272 -4.91 -13.05 2.50
CA PRO A 272 -3.86 -12.06 2.37
C PRO A 272 -4.05 -10.92 3.37
N VAL A 273 -2.96 -10.27 3.80
CA VAL A 273 -3.03 -9.18 4.78
C VAL A 273 -2.16 -8.00 4.37
N ILE A 274 -2.61 -6.79 4.73
CA ILE A 274 -1.89 -5.54 4.47
C ILE A 274 -2.04 -4.56 5.63
N ASP A 275 -0.98 -3.77 5.89
CA ASP A 275 -1.07 -2.54 6.69
C ASP A 275 -1.64 -1.43 5.81
N GLY A 276 -2.89 -1.08 6.03
CA GLY A 276 -3.61 -0.09 5.23
C GLY A 276 -3.41 1.34 5.74
N GLU A 277 -2.99 1.49 7.01
CA GLU A 277 -2.71 2.79 7.61
C GLU A 277 -1.64 2.67 8.71
N PRO A 278 -0.35 2.65 8.34
CA PRO A 278 0.77 2.77 9.25
C PRO A 278 0.94 4.23 9.72
N SER A 279 1.99 4.51 10.48
CA SER A 279 2.39 5.88 10.79
C SER A 279 2.74 6.64 9.51
N TYR A 280 2.24 7.88 9.39
CA TYR A 280 2.49 8.73 8.23
C TYR A 280 3.74 9.59 8.41
N GLU A 281 4.46 9.87 7.32
CA GLU A 281 5.57 10.82 7.32
C GLU A 281 5.06 12.21 7.69
N ALA A 282 5.85 12.93 8.49
CA ALA A 282 5.58 14.29 8.96
C ALA A 282 4.26 14.46 9.75
N ILE A 283 3.70 13.38 10.31
CA ILE A 283 2.60 13.46 11.29
C ILE A 283 3.17 13.40 12.72
N PRO A 284 2.58 14.07 13.71
CA PRO A 284 3.02 13.96 15.10
C PRO A 284 2.97 12.52 15.60
N GLN A 285 3.98 12.08 16.34
CA GLN A 285 3.97 10.80 17.02
C GLN A 285 2.84 10.79 18.06
N GLY A 286 1.92 9.84 17.93
CA GLY A 286 0.66 9.82 18.69
C GLY A 286 -0.47 10.63 18.07
N LEU A 287 -0.28 11.16 16.85
CA LEU A 287 -1.25 11.78 15.95
C LEU A 287 -1.56 13.26 16.22
N HIS A 288 -1.57 13.74 17.46
CA HIS A 288 -2.20 15.02 17.79
C HIS A 288 -1.26 16.13 18.29
N ASP A 289 -0.19 15.79 19.01
CA ASP A 289 0.67 16.78 19.65
C ASP A 289 2.04 16.90 18.96
N PRO A 290 2.33 18.03 18.26
CA PRO A 290 3.63 18.26 17.64
C PRO A 290 4.83 18.25 18.62
N LYS A 291 4.60 18.44 19.92
CA LYS A 291 5.66 18.38 20.95
C LYS A 291 6.22 16.98 21.14
N GLU A 292 5.47 15.95 20.76
CA GLU A 292 5.90 14.54 20.82
C GLU A 292 6.91 14.20 19.71
N GLY A 293 7.18 15.14 18.78
CA GLY A 293 7.99 14.92 17.58
C GLY A 293 7.19 14.37 16.41
N PHE A 294 7.86 14.18 15.27
CA PHE A 294 7.23 13.76 14.02
C PHE A 294 7.84 12.45 13.52
N TRP A 295 7.04 11.64 12.85
CA TRP A 295 7.52 10.50 12.10
C TRP A 295 8.32 10.95 10.88
N LYS A 296 9.43 10.26 10.60
CA LYS A 296 10.38 10.60 9.54
C LYS A 296 10.41 9.49 8.48
N ASP A 297 11.14 9.74 7.41
CA ASP A 297 11.35 8.79 6.31
C ASP A 297 11.87 7.42 6.77
N ASN A 298 12.84 7.40 7.69
CA ASN A 298 13.38 6.15 8.24
C ASN A 298 12.33 5.37 9.06
N ASP A 299 11.39 6.05 9.71
CA ASP A 299 10.32 5.41 10.46
C ASP A 299 9.30 4.76 9.53
N VAL A 300 8.85 5.49 8.48
CA VAL A 300 7.88 4.93 7.52
C VAL A 300 8.49 3.79 6.71
N ARG A 301 9.82 3.83 6.42
CA ARG A 301 10.52 2.68 5.85
C ARG A 301 10.49 1.48 6.80
N ARG A 302 10.79 1.67 8.10
CA ARG A 302 10.70 0.60 9.10
C ARG A 302 9.34 -0.05 9.12
N TYR A 303 8.25 0.73 9.16
CA TYR A 303 6.88 0.21 9.11
C TYR A 303 6.65 -0.63 7.85
N ALA A 304 7.09 -0.13 6.69
CA ALA A 304 6.92 -0.81 5.42
C ALA A 304 7.65 -2.16 5.37
N TYR A 305 8.95 -2.16 5.71
CA TYR A 305 9.75 -3.39 5.69
C TYR A 305 9.31 -4.38 6.75
N TRP A 306 8.96 -3.93 7.95
CA TRP A 306 8.50 -4.83 9.00
C TRP A 306 7.20 -5.55 8.63
N SER A 307 6.18 -4.85 8.16
CA SER A 307 4.91 -5.49 7.80
C SER A 307 5.05 -6.43 6.60
N VAL A 308 5.79 -6.01 5.57
CA VAL A 308 5.98 -6.83 4.36
C VAL A 308 6.83 -8.07 4.65
N PHE A 309 7.92 -7.95 5.42
CA PHE A 309 8.77 -9.09 5.77
C PHE A 309 8.07 -10.06 6.74
N ALA A 310 7.10 -9.58 7.53
CA ALA A 310 6.21 -10.41 8.34
C ALA A 310 5.13 -11.14 7.52
N GLY A 311 5.05 -10.89 6.21
CA GLY A 311 4.16 -11.62 5.29
C GLY A 311 3.05 -10.80 4.65
N SER A 312 2.93 -9.50 4.92
CA SER A 312 1.99 -8.64 4.19
C SER A 312 2.28 -8.66 2.69
N PHE A 313 1.22 -8.60 1.88
CA PHE A 313 1.35 -8.66 0.41
C PHE A 313 1.71 -7.31 -0.22
N GLY A 314 1.77 -6.25 0.58
CA GLY A 314 2.08 -4.91 0.18
C GLY A 314 2.14 -3.96 1.37
N HIS A 315 2.15 -2.66 1.07
CA HIS A 315 2.20 -1.59 2.07
C HIS A 315 1.49 -0.35 1.57
N THR A 316 0.88 0.42 2.48
CA THR A 316 0.33 1.74 2.19
C THR A 316 1.16 2.81 2.90
N TYR A 317 1.63 3.78 2.16
CA TYR A 317 2.30 4.97 2.67
C TYR A 317 1.27 6.08 2.93
N GLY A 318 1.60 7.00 3.83
CA GLY A 318 0.87 8.24 4.02
C GLY A 318 1.80 9.38 4.46
N HIS A 319 1.35 10.60 4.23
CA HIS A 319 2.02 11.83 4.64
C HIS A 319 0.99 12.83 5.20
N SER A 320 1.33 13.52 6.30
CA SER A 320 0.40 14.42 7.00
C SER A 320 -0.23 15.47 6.09
N SER A 321 0.54 16.02 5.15
CA SER A 321 0.06 17.06 4.23
C SER A 321 -0.65 16.52 3.00
N ILE A 322 -0.24 15.32 2.51
CA ILE A 322 -0.83 14.71 1.31
C ILE A 322 -2.21 14.13 1.63
N MET A 323 -2.37 13.42 2.75
CA MET A 323 -3.63 12.79 3.11
C MET A 323 -4.82 13.78 3.15
N GLN A 324 -4.57 15.03 3.47
CA GLN A 324 -5.55 16.11 3.57
C GLN A 324 -5.46 17.15 2.45
N PHE A 325 -4.48 17.01 1.55
CA PHE A 325 -4.14 17.96 0.49
C PHE A 325 -4.06 19.40 1.01
N LEU A 326 -3.18 19.61 2.02
CA LEU A 326 -2.98 20.91 2.62
C LEU A 326 -2.52 21.92 1.58
N LYS A 327 -3.28 23.01 1.40
CA LYS A 327 -2.99 24.10 0.47
C LYS A 327 -3.41 25.45 1.05
N PRO A 328 -3.00 26.59 0.45
CA PRO A 328 -3.40 27.90 0.94
C PRO A 328 -4.91 28.01 1.13
N GLY A 329 -5.34 28.57 2.27
CA GLY A 329 -6.75 28.71 2.64
C GLY A 329 -7.37 27.48 3.31
N VAL A 330 -6.65 26.38 3.46
CA VAL A 330 -7.07 25.19 4.21
C VAL A 330 -6.43 25.20 5.59
N ASN A 331 -7.23 25.03 6.64
CA ASN A 331 -6.71 24.86 7.99
C ASN A 331 -5.99 23.51 8.11
N PRO A 332 -4.70 23.48 8.53
CA PRO A 332 -3.97 22.24 8.69
C PRO A 332 -4.52 21.42 9.85
N ALA A 333 -4.67 20.12 9.64
CA ALA A 333 -4.94 19.14 10.69
C ALA A 333 -3.67 18.32 10.97
N TYR A 334 -3.63 17.66 12.14
CA TYR A 334 -2.60 16.69 12.50
C TYR A 334 -1.16 17.22 12.32
N GLY A 335 -0.92 18.46 12.70
CA GLY A 335 0.42 19.07 12.69
C GLY A 335 1.06 19.26 11.30
N ALA A 336 0.31 19.19 10.22
CA ALA A 336 0.82 19.41 8.88
C ALA A 336 1.34 20.86 8.71
N THR A 337 2.53 21.00 8.12
CA THR A 337 3.22 22.30 7.97
C THR A 337 3.61 22.63 6.54
N LYS A 338 3.70 21.62 5.66
CA LYS A 338 4.04 21.77 4.25
C LYS A 338 2.78 21.77 3.38
N LEU A 339 2.85 22.43 2.24
CA LEU A 339 1.83 22.25 1.21
C LEU A 339 1.94 20.84 0.58
N TRP A 340 0.82 20.26 0.16
CA TRP A 340 0.78 18.87 -0.31
C TRP A 340 1.73 18.61 -1.49
N TYR A 341 1.87 19.56 -2.42
CA TYR A 341 2.76 19.42 -3.58
C TYR A 341 4.25 19.58 -3.23
N GLU A 342 4.57 20.22 -2.11
CA GLU A 342 5.93 20.27 -1.56
C GLU A 342 6.28 18.93 -0.88
N ALA A 343 5.31 18.35 -0.17
CA ALA A 343 5.43 17.08 0.54
C ALA A 343 5.69 15.87 -0.39
N LEU A 344 5.28 15.95 -1.67
CA LEU A 344 5.62 14.93 -2.70
C LEU A 344 7.14 14.79 -2.94
N LYS A 345 7.95 15.72 -2.46
CA LYS A 345 9.41 15.67 -2.54
C LYS A 345 10.06 15.08 -1.30
N ASP A 346 9.28 14.78 -0.26
CA ASP A 346 9.82 14.20 0.96
C ASP A 346 10.33 12.78 0.72
N PRO A 347 11.40 12.36 1.43
CA PRO A 347 12.11 11.14 1.09
C PRO A 347 11.24 9.89 1.17
N GLY A 348 10.39 9.76 2.20
CA GLY A 348 9.56 8.57 2.37
C GLY A 348 8.66 8.29 1.18
N PHE A 349 8.02 9.33 0.61
CA PHE A 349 7.19 9.21 -0.59
C PHE A 349 7.95 8.53 -1.76
N ASN A 350 9.19 8.94 -1.98
CA ASN A 350 9.98 8.46 -3.11
C ASN A 350 10.72 7.13 -2.83
N GLN A 351 10.93 6.77 -1.56
CA GLN A 351 11.69 5.58 -1.16
C GLN A 351 10.86 4.30 -1.12
N MET A 352 9.52 4.39 -1.01
CA MET A 352 8.66 3.21 -0.94
C MET A 352 8.76 2.31 -2.17
N GLN A 353 9.05 2.85 -3.35
CA GLN A 353 9.24 2.07 -4.58
C GLN A 353 10.38 1.05 -4.47
N TYR A 354 11.39 1.32 -3.62
CA TYR A 354 12.54 0.43 -3.47
C TYR A 354 12.16 -0.89 -2.79
N LEU A 355 11.21 -0.86 -1.85
CA LEU A 355 10.65 -2.07 -1.27
C LEU A 355 9.90 -2.91 -2.33
N LYS A 356 9.06 -2.29 -3.14
CA LYS A 356 8.32 -2.97 -4.22
C LYS A 356 9.27 -3.58 -5.24
N LYS A 357 10.29 -2.82 -5.68
CA LYS A 357 11.32 -3.31 -6.60
C LYS A 357 12.05 -4.52 -6.01
N LEU A 358 12.47 -4.43 -4.75
CA LEU A 358 13.15 -5.51 -4.04
C LEU A 358 12.28 -6.79 -4.01
N ILE A 359 11.04 -6.69 -3.53
CA ILE A 359 10.18 -7.88 -3.35
C ILE A 359 9.83 -8.54 -4.69
N LEU A 360 9.59 -7.76 -5.74
CA LEU A 360 9.24 -8.29 -7.06
C LEU A 360 10.43 -8.85 -7.86
N ALA A 361 11.67 -8.58 -7.43
CA ALA A 361 12.87 -9.16 -8.04
C ALA A 361 13.05 -10.65 -7.70
N PHE A 362 12.35 -11.17 -6.70
CA PHE A 362 12.44 -12.54 -6.23
C PHE A 362 11.13 -13.32 -6.48
N PRO A 363 11.15 -14.68 -6.44
CA PRO A 363 9.93 -15.49 -6.56
C PRO A 363 8.88 -15.10 -5.52
N PHE A 364 7.90 -14.30 -5.94
CA PHE A 364 6.97 -13.60 -5.07
C PHE A 364 6.10 -14.53 -4.22
N PHE A 365 5.54 -15.57 -4.85
CA PHE A 365 4.60 -16.49 -4.20
C PHE A 365 5.27 -17.51 -3.28
N GLU A 366 6.58 -17.70 -3.40
CA GLU A 366 7.35 -18.57 -2.50
C GLU A 366 7.68 -17.90 -1.17
N ARG A 367 7.56 -16.58 -1.11
CA ARG A 367 7.97 -15.77 0.04
C ARG A 367 7.19 -16.14 1.29
N VAL A 368 7.91 -16.43 2.37
CA VAL A 368 7.37 -16.66 3.72
C VAL A 368 8.18 -15.89 4.75
N ALA A 369 7.50 -15.34 5.77
CA ALA A 369 8.18 -14.83 6.97
C ALA A 369 8.82 -16.01 7.70
N ASP A 370 10.11 -15.90 8.03
CA ASP A 370 10.82 -16.97 8.74
C ASP A 370 11.91 -16.41 9.65
N GLN A 371 11.56 -16.16 10.90
CA GLN A 371 12.46 -15.63 11.91
C GLN A 371 13.54 -16.64 12.36
N SER A 372 13.39 -17.94 12.03
CA SER A 372 14.40 -18.96 12.29
C SER A 372 15.65 -18.80 11.42
N CYS A 373 15.64 -17.91 10.43
CA CYS A 373 16.81 -17.48 9.68
C CYS A 373 17.83 -16.72 10.54
N ILE A 374 17.41 -16.13 11.65
CA ILE A 374 18.26 -15.38 12.56
C ILE A 374 18.78 -16.35 13.62
N ALA A 375 20.06 -16.66 13.58
CA ALA A 375 20.69 -17.63 14.45
C ALA A 375 21.04 -17.08 15.85
N GLY A 376 21.15 -15.75 15.97
CA GLY A 376 21.44 -15.05 17.21
C GLY A 376 20.22 -14.41 17.84
N ASP A 377 20.45 -13.35 18.61
CA ASP A 377 19.41 -12.53 19.19
C ASP A 377 18.63 -11.77 18.09
N ASN A 378 17.32 -12.02 18.05
CA ASN A 378 16.42 -11.35 17.10
C ASN A 378 16.22 -9.86 17.42
N GLY A 379 16.44 -9.47 18.67
CA GLY A 379 16.18 -8.14 19.17
C GLY A 379 14.69 -7.83 19.41
N THR A 380 14.43 -6.70 20.06
CA THR A 380 13.09 -6.18 20.33
C THR A 380 13.02 -4.72 19.92
N LYS A 381 11.83 -4.21 19.69
CA LYS A 381 11.60 -2.81 19.28
C LYS A 381 12.50 -2.45 18.09
N TYR A 382 13.23 -1.34 18.14
CA TYR A 382 14.07 -0.87 17.03
C TYR A 382 15.23 -1.82 16.69
N GLU A 383 15.65 -2.69 17.64
CA GLU A 383 16.69 -3.68 17.43
C GLU A 383 16.20 -4.95 16.70
N ARG A 384 14.88 -5.08 16.49
CA ARG A 384 14.33 -6.26 15.86
C ARG A 384 14.81 -6.42 14.42
N LEU A 385 15.43 -7.57 14.17
CA LEU A 385 15.68 -8.08 12.83
C LEU A 385 14.42 -8.79 12.33
N ILE A 386 14.10 -8.65 11.05
CA ILE A 386 13.00 -9.36 10.44
C ILE A 386 13.41 -10.03 9.14
N ALA A 387 13.09 -11.31 9.01
CA ALA A 387 13.50 -12.13 7.89
C ALA A 387 12.30 -12.68 7.10
N THR A 388 12.45 -12.66 5.78
CA THR A 388 11.56 -13.36 4.84
C THR A 388 12.40 -14.11 3.82
N ARG A 389 11.90 -15.25 3.32
CA ARG A 389 12.64 -16.07 2.37
C ARG A 389 11.74 -16.82 1.39
N GLY A 390 12.31 -17.24 0.28
CA GLY A 390 11.85 -18.35 -0.56
C GLY A 390 12.70 -19.59 -0.35
N ASN A 391 12.73 -20.46 -1.34
CA ASN A 391 13.51 -21.68 -1.30
C ASN A 391 15.02 -21.45 -1.48
N ASP A 392 15.39 -20.47 -2.30
CA ASP A 392 16.76 -20.21 -2.73
C ASP A 392 17.19 -18.73 -2.59
N TYR A 393 16.43 -17.98 -1.83
CA TYR A 393 16.77 -16.60 -1.42
C TYR A 393 16.30 -16.30 -0.01
N MET A 394 16.95 -15.32 0.63
CA MET A 394 16.60 -14.78 1.94
C MET A 394 16.84 -13.28 1.96
N LEU A 395 15.91 -12.55 2.56
CA LEU A 395 16.00 -11.11 2.79
C LEU A 395 15.87 -10.85 4.29
N VAL A 396 16.81 -10.10 4.88
CA VAL A 396 16.78 -9.74 6.29
C VAL A 396 16.86 -8.23 6.43
N TYR A 397 15.83 -7.60 6.96
CA TYR A 397 15.80 -6.16 7.23
C TYR A 397 16.35 -5.87 8.63
N ASN A 398 17.21 -4.88 8.71
CA ASN A 398 17.92 -4.42 9.90
C ASN A 398 17.79 -2.89 9.97
N TYR A 399 16.98 -2.39 10.90
CA TYR A 399 16.68 -0.96 11.03
C TYR A 399 17.83 -0.14 11.60
N THR A 400 18.64 -0.74 12.47
CA THR A 400 19.67 -0.02 13.24
C THR A 400 21.09 -0.23 12.72
N GLY A 401 21.30 -1.09 11.72
CA GLY A 401 22.65 -1.43 11.25
C GLY A 401 23.48 -2.24 12.27
N ARG A 402 22.85 -2.88 13.24
CA ARG A 402 23.54 -3.74 14.22
C ARG A 402 24.11 -5.00 13.57
N PRO A 403 25.13 -5.67 14.18
CA PRO A 403 25.54 -6.99 13.73
C PRO A 403 24.40 -8.00 13.83
N MET A 404 24.37 -8.97 12.90
CA MET A 404 23.37 -10.04 12.89
C MET A 404 23.97 -11.38 12.50
N GLN A 405 23.57 -12.44 13.19
CA GLN A 405 23.96 -13.82 12.89
C GLN A 405 22.85 -14.51 12.12
N ILE A 406 23.19 -15.07 10.95
CA ILE A 406 22.22 -15.63 10.01
C ILE A 406 22.52 -17.10 9.73
N ASP A 407 21.52 -17.97 9.84
CA ASP A 407 21.60 -19.39 9.46
C ASP A 407 21.43 -19.53 7.95
N LEU A 408 22.51 -19.77 7.24
CA LEU A 408 22.56 -19.89 5.78
C LEU A 408 21.92 -21.20 5.27
N ASN A 409 21.69 -22.20 6.15
CA ASN A 409 21.03 -23.44 5.74
C ASN A 409 19.51 -23.32 5.54
N LYS A 410 18.94 -22.16 5.82
CA LYS A 410 17.50 -21.89 5.62
C LYS A 410 17.10 -21.74 4.16
N ILE A 411 18.06 -21.60 3.26
CA ILE A 411 17.85 -21.60 1.81
C ILE A 411 18.72 -22.65 1.14
N HIS A 412 18.34 -23.09 -0.05
CA HIS A 412 19.04 -24.12 -0.82
C HIS A 412 20.45 -23.64 -1.26
N GLY A 413 21.22 -24.59 -1.77
CA GLY A 413 22.57 -24.37 -2.30
C GLY A 413 23.69 -24.56 -1.28
N LYS A 414 24.87 -24.91 -1.76
CA LYS A 414 26.09 -25.07 -0.93
C LYS A 414 26.78 -23.75 -0.66
N THR A 415 26.77 -22.86 -1.66
CA THR A 415 27.39 -21.54 -1.61
C THR A 415 26.30 -20.49 -1.72
N LYS A 416 26.33 -19.49 -0.84
CA LYS A 416 25.42 -18.36 -0.86
C LYS A 416 26.17 -17.10 -1.28
N LYS A 417 25.59 -16.33 -2.18
CA LYS A 417 26.05 -14.98 -2.50
C LYS A 417 25.30 -13.98 -1.62
N ALA A 418 25.99 -12.96 -1.14
CA ALA A 418 25.45 -11.96 -0.24
C ALA A 418 25.66 -10.55 -0.76
N TRP A 419 24.64 -9.69 -0.52
CA TRP A 419 24.67 -8.26 -0.85
C TRP A 419 24.03 -7.45 0.26
N TRP A 420 24.48 -6.20 0.41
CA TRP A 420 23.74 -5.17 1.08
C TRP A 420 22.86 -4.42 0.07
N TYR A 421 21.63 -4.17 0.44
CA TYR A 421 20.68 -3.33 -0.29
C TYR A 421 20.27 -2.17 0.60
N SER A 422 20.40 -0.95 0.10
CA SER A 422 20.02 0.27 0.81
C SER A 422 18.54 0.61 0.54
N PRO A 423 17.65 0.59 1.55
CA PRO A 423 16.25 1.00 1.41
C PRO A 423 16.07 2.47 1.05
N ARG A 424 17.11 3.29 1.19
CA ARG A 424 17.10 4.74 0.99
C ARG A 424 17.24 5.16 -0.47
N ASN A 425 17.98 4.37 -1.28
CA ASN A 425 18.32 4.74 -2.66
C ASN A 425 18.47 3.54 -3.61
N ALA A 426 18.13 2.32 -3.15
CA ALA A 426 18.27 1.06 -3.87
C ALA A 426 19.73 0.69 -4.26
N GLU A 427 20.75 1.33 -3.67
CA GLU A 427 22.14 0.92 -3.89
C GLU A 427 22.37 -0.52 -3.43
N LEU A 428 23.16 -1.24 -4.24
CA LEU A 428 23.45 -2.63 -4.07
C LEU A 428 24.96 -2.84 -3.97
N SER A 429 25.43 -3.41 -2.85
CA SER A 429 26.87 -3.69 -2.61
C SER A 429 27.09 -5.17 -2.41
N TYR A 430 27.92 -5.79 -3.25
CA TYR A 430 28.29 -7.20 -3.13
C TYR A 430 29.20 -7.40 -1.92
N ILE A 431 28.88 -8.38 -1.07
CA ILE A 431 29.65 -8.72 0.14
C ILE A 431 30.60 -9.86 -0.12
N GLY A 432 30.16 -10.93 -0.78
CA GLY A 432 30.98 -12.13 -1.01
C GLY A 432 30.16 -13.41 -1.15
N GLU A 433 30.89 -14.54 -1.15
CA GLU A 433 30.34 -15.90 -1.16
C GLU A 433 30.64 -16.60 0.17
N PHE A 434 29.66 -17.33 0.68
CA PHE A 434 29.67 -17.98 1.98
C PHE A 434 29.23 -19.45 1.86
N SER A 435 29.89 -20.34 2.57
CA SER A 435 29.55 -21.76 2.60
C SER A 435 29.46 -22.35 4.02
N SER A 436 29.65 -21.52 5.04
CA SER A 436 29.46 -21.85 6.44
C SER A 436 27.97 -22.06 6.78
N LYS A 437 27.73 -22.62 7.95
CA LYS A 437 26.36 -22.80 8.45
C LYS A 437 25.76 -21.49 8.95
N VAL A 438 26.50 -20.74 9.73
CA VAL A 438 26.11 -19.47 10.34
C VAL A 438 27.20 -18.45 10.06
N GLU A 439 26.77 -17.25 9.63
CA GLU A 439 27.65 -16.12 9.38
C GLU A 439 27.19 -14.88 10.14
N THR A 440 28.15 -14.01 10.46
CA THR A 440 27.88 -12.70 11.04
C THR A 440 28.03 -11.64 9.96
N PHE A 441 26.96 -10.84 9.78
CA PHE A 441 26.92 -9.71 8.86
C PHE A 441 26.76 -8.41 9.63
N GLN A 442 27.51 -7.39 9.23
CA GLN A 442 27.40 -6.04 9.78
C GLN A 442 27.45 -5.04 8.64
N PRO A 443 26.40 -4.22 8.47
CA PRO A 443 26.39 -3.16 7.45
C PRO A 443 27.28 -1.99 7.88
N GLU A 444 27.55 -1.11 6.92
CA GLU A 444 28.26 0.15 7.16
C GLU A 444 27.39 1.16 7.94
N GLY A 445 28.02 2.27 8.41
CA GLY A 445 27.33 3.41 9.03
C GLY A 445 27.12 3.31 10.53
N GLY A 446 27.51 2.20 11.16
CA GLY A 446 27.42 2.02 12.62
C GLY A 446 26.00 1.70 13.12
N HIS A 447 25.89 1.48 14.43
CA HIS A 447 24.67 1.05 15.09
C HIS A 447 23.86 2.26 15.56
N LEU A 448 22.85 2.67 14.79
CA LEU A 448 21.94 3.79 15.11
C LEU A 448 20.60 3.65 14.37
N ASN A 449 19.55 4.18 14.96
CA ASN A 449 18.21 4.19 14.36
C ASN A 449 18.22 4.88 12.99
N GLY A 450 17.66 4.23 11.98
CA GLY A 450 17.58 4.75 10.62
C GLY A 450 18.81 4.45 9.75
N ASN A 451 19.86 3.78 10.29
CA ASN A 451 20.90 3.16 9.47
C ASN A 451 20.39 1.80 8.95
N ASP A 452 19.31 1.85 8.20
CA ASP A 452 18.57 0.66 7.78
C ASP A 452 19.16 0.02 6.51
N TRP A 453 19.21 -1.33 6.52
CA TRP A 453 19.78 -2.15 5.47
C TRP A 453 18.97 -3.44 5.27
N VAL A 454 18.98 -3.96 4.05
CA VAL A 454 18.53 -5.33 3.78
C VAL A 454 19.75 -6.17 3.39
N LEU A 455 19.98 -7.25 4.13
CA LEU A 455 20.85 -8.33 3.67
C LEU A 455 20.07 -9.17 2.67
N ILE A 456 20.63 -9.33 1.47
CA ILE A 456 20.16 -10.24 0.45
C ILE A 456 21.09 -11.43 0.41
N LEU A 457 20.54 -12.64 0.50
CA LEU A 457 21.24 -13.90 0.31
C LEU A 457 20.56 -14.69 -0.80
N THR A 458 21.32 -15.23 -1.73
CA THR A 458 20.79 -16.15 -2.76
C THR A 458 21.62 -17.40 -2.86
N ASP A 459 21.04 -18.49 -3.34
CA ASP A 459 21.80 -19.62 -3.88
C ASP A 459 22.73 -19.13 -4.99
N GLY A 460 24.00 -19.54 -4.98
CA GLY A 460 25.07 -19.01 -5.81
C GLY A 460 24.75 -18.84 -7.31
N PRO A 461 24.09 -19.82 -7.99
CA PRO A 461 23.76 -19.70 -9.42
C PRO A 461 22.56 -18.79 -9.73
N ARG A 462 21.78 -18.34 -8.73
CA ARG A 462 20.58 -17.51 -8.95
C ARG A 462 20.93 -16.05 -9.28
N LYS A 463 20.17 -15.49 -10.21
CA LYS A 463 20.42 -14.16 -10.79
C LYS A 463 19.36 -13.11 -10.44
N TYR A 464 18.59 -13.33 -9.38
CA TYR A 464 17.49 -12.41 -8.99
C TYR A 464 17.96 -10.97 -8.79
N VAL A 465 19.19 -10.83 -8.27
CA VAL A 465 19.79 -9.52 -7.97
C VAL A 465 20.07 -8.68 -9.23
N GLU A 466 20.22 -9.32 -10.40
CA GLU A 466 20.38 -8.61 -11.68
C GLU A 466 19.15 -7.72 -12.00
N ALA A 467 17.96 -8.08 -11.52
CA ALA A 467 16.74 -7.28 -11.69
C ALA A 467 16.71 -6.01 -10.81
N LEU A 468 17.63 -5.90 -9.84
CA LEU A 468 17.75 -4.73 -8.98
C LEU A 468 18.74 -3.69 -9.51
N GLN A 469 19.64 -4.09 -10.38
CA GLN A 469 20.60 -3.23 -11.08
C GLN A 469 19.88 -2.48 -12.21
#